data_350dee553c20c99e15c841bfa5160294
#
_entry.id   350dee553c20c99e15c841bfa5160294
#
_cell.length_a   1.000
_cell.length_b   1.000
_cell.length_c   1.000
_cell.angle_alpha   90.00
_cell.angle_beta   90.00
_cell.angle_gamma   90.00
#
_symmetry.space_group_name_H-M   'P 1'
#
loop_
_entity.id
_entity.type
_entity.pdbx_description
1 polymer ?
#
loop_
_entity_poly.entity_id
_entity_poly.type
_entity_poly.pdbx_seq_one_letter_code
_entity_poly.pdbx_strand_id
1 'polypeptide(L)'
;MSGPGKPVSGRPESARPDLAQPDLGRPQSRRFGAARPKAVTLDDLRRHAVARTLGPPTTLLRAIRRLGFVQADPIRAPARAQDLILRHRVAEYRAGDLERRYPRLPVEEDALVNYGFLPREHLALMHPREPRRAWDAATRERAAEVLAFVRERGPSHPREVDRHFAHGRARTDWGGSGSASTQLLDGLHYRGLVRVARRDRGVRVYEAVERPVLANEPAARLARAGALIELALRQYAPLPASSLGYLVRMLGHGAPHLASELAIALRAARPELGQVTLDGVTWYWPDEERPSAARHAPSDRVRLLAPFDPVVWDRRRFEALWGWAYRFEAYTPAARRKLGYYALPLLWRDRVVGWANAAVTAQGRLDLSLGYLEGRPPGDAGFGRALDEEVESFRRFLPLGDPVRD
;
A
#
# COMPACT_ATOMS: atom_id res chain seq x y z
N MET A 1 29.92 -81.35 -13.53
CA MET A 1 29.24 -82.55 -13.07
C MET A 1 27.87 -82.29 -12.68
N SER A 2 26.96 -82.85 -13.43
CA SER A 2 25.65 -83.38 -13.07
C SER A 2 24.56 -82.44 -12.59
N GLY A 3 23.67 -82.20 -13.53
CA GLY A 3 22.25 -82.04 -13.20
C GLY A 3 21.62 -83.40 -12.87
N PRO A 4 20.29 -83.63 -12.89
CA PRO A 4 19.13 -82.86 -13.23
C PRO A 4 17.95 -83.15 -12.27
N GLY A 5 16.74 -82.57 -12.50
CA GLY A 5 15.55 -83.21 -11.97
C GLY A 5 14.27 -82.28 -12.02
N LYS A 6 13.53 -82.35 -13.12
CA LYS A 6 12.06 -82.23 -13.15
C LYS A 6 11.45 -83.63 -12.91
N PRO A 7 10.19 -83.84 -12.52
CA PRO A 7 8.95 -83.34 -13.20
C PRO A 7 7.68 -83.20 -12.33
N VAL A 8 6.65 -82.58 -12.95
CA VAL A 8 5.25 -83.01 -13.31
C VAL A 8 4.10 -82.91 -12.31
N SER A 9 3.12 -82.16 -12.75
CA SER A 9 1.64 -82.38 -12.84
C SER A 9 0.75 -82.09 -11.64
N GLY A 10 -0.34 -81.41 -11.97
CA GLY A 10 -1.60 -81.60 -11.34
C GLY A 10 -2.50 -80.37 -11.30
N ARG A 11 -3.25 -80.08 -12.37
CA ARG A 11 -4.49 -79.31 -12.30
C ARG A 11 -5.55 -80.19 -11.63
N PRO A 12 -6.56 -79.53 -10.97
CA PRO A 12 -7.84 -79.44 -11.69
C PRO A 12 -8.49 -78.03 -11.62
N GLU A 13 -9.19 -77.79 -12.66
CA GLU A 13 -10.18 -76.78 -12.94
C GLU A 13 -11.32 -76.78 -11.90
N SER A 14 -11.67 -75.61 -11.37
CA SER A 14 -13.00 -75.42 -10.76
C SER A 14 -13.62 -74.13 -11.26
N ALA A 15 -14.79 -74.26 -11.78
CA ALA A 15 -15.67 -73.28 -12.41
C ALA A 15 -15.93 -72.06 -11.54
N ARG A 16 -15.82 -70.85 -12.14
CA ARG A 16 -16.38 -69.60 -11.57
C ARG A 16 -17.81 -69.42 -12.05
N PRO A 17 -18.74 -69.07 -11.14
CA PRO A 17 -20.06 -68.65 -11.54
C PRO A 17 -20.02 -67.23 -12.09
N ASP A 18 -20.72 -67.03 -13.19
CA ASP A 18 -20.98 -65.78 -13.89
C ASP A 18 -21.85 -64.88 -13.00
N LEU A 19 -21.31 -63.84 -12.43
CA LEU A 19 -22.04 -62.80 -11.72
C LEU A 19 -22.23 -61.63 -12.67
N ALA A 20 -23.44 -61.48 -13.19
CA ALA A 20 -23.91 -60.34 -13.95
C ALA A 20 -23.62 -59.05 -13.18
N GLN A 21 -22.88 -58.12 -13.77
CA GLN A 21 -22.72 -56.77 -13.27
C GLN A 21 -23.98 -55.95 -13.47
N PRO A 22 -24.48 -55.25 -12.44
CA PRO A 22 -25.59 -54.33 -12.66
C PRO A 22 -25.10 -53.12 -13.48
N ASP A 23 -25.86 -52.78 -14.49
CA ASP A 23 -25.68 -51.58 -15.34
C ASP A 23 -25.88 -50.32 -14.48
N LEU A 24 -24.77 -49.76 -14.01
CA LEU A 24 -24.73 -48.45 -13.34
C LEU A 24 -24.83 -47.37 -14.43
N GLY A 25 -26.06 -46.97 -14.72
CA GLY A 25 -26.36 -45.87 -15.61
C GLY A 25 -25.41 -44.69 -15.40
N ARG A 26 -24.72 -44.28 -16.47
CA ARG A 26 -23.85 -43.09 -16.50
C ARG A 26 -24.60 -41.90 -15.94
N PRO A 27 -24.06 -41.16 -14.94
CA PRO A 27 -24.68 -39.93 -14.49
C PRO A 27 -24.74 -38.97 -15.68
N GLN A 28 -25.91 -38.60 -16.11
CA GLN A 28 -26.13 -37.50 -17.04
C GLN A 28 -25.60 -36.23 -16.35
N SER A 29 -24.45 -35.74 -16.78
CA SER A 29 -23.92 -34.45 -16.39
C SER A 29 -24.94 -33.39 -16.87
N ARG A 30 -25.82 -32.95 -15.96
CA ARG A 30 -26.56 -31.71 -16.13
C ARG A 30 -25.52 -30.60 -16.25
N ARG A 31 -25.17 -30.24 -17.47
CA ARG A 31 -24.50 -28.98 -17.76
C ARG A 31 -25.51 -27.90 -17.38
N PHE A 32 -25.42 -27.43 -16.12
CA PHE A 32 -25.93 -26.11 -15.78
C PHE A 32 -25.25 -25.17 -16.74
N GLY A 33 -26.02 -24.50 -17.58
CA GLY A 33 -25.52 -23.47 -18.47
C GLY A 33 -24.84 -22.39 -17.61
N ALA A 34 -23.53 -22.49 -17.46
CA ALA A 34 -22.73 -21.42 -16.86
C ALA A 34 -22.95 -20.21 -17.75
N ALA A 35 -23.68 -19.22 -17.23
CA ALA A 35 -23.79 -17.92 -17.88
C ALA A 35 -22.39 -17.50 -18.26
N ARG A 36 -22.16 -17.15 -19.52
CA ARG A 36 -20.84 -16.64 -19.98
C ARG A 36 -20.42 -15.55 -19.01
N PRO A 37 -19.20 -15.62 -18.46
CA PRO A 37 -18.74 -14.59 -17.53
C PRO A 37 -18.90 -13.24 -18.22
N LYS A 38 -19.61 -12.32 -17.56
CA LYS A 38 -19.85 -10.96 -18.08
C LYS A 38 -18.49 -10.33 -18.37
N ALA A 39 -18.32 -9.82 -19.57
CA ALA A 39 -17.09 -9.12 -19.95
C ALA A 39 -16.82 -7.98 -18.96
N VAL A 40 -15.58 -7.89 -18.47
CA VAL A 40 -15.15 -6.83 -17.55
C VAL A 40 -15.10 -5.51 -18.32
N THR A 41 -15.70 -4.47 -17.76
CA THR A 41 -15.74 -3.12 -18.32
C THR A 41 -14.84 -2.16 -17.54
N LEU A 42 -14.58 -0.96 -18.09
CA LEU A 42 -13.84 0.08 -17.37
C LEU A 42 -14.57 0.53 -16.09
N ASP A 43 -15.90 0.53 -16.10
CA ASP A 43 -16.70 0.83 -14.91
C ASP A 43 -16.55 -0.24 -13.83
N ASP A 44 -16.45 -1.51 -14.22
CA ASP A 44 -16.15 -2.58 -13.28
C ASP A 44 -14.77 -2.40 -12.65
N LEU A 45 -13.76 -1.98 -13.43
CA LEU A 45 -12.42 -1.67 -12.93
C LEU A 45 -12.42 -0.47 -11.97
N ARG A 46 -13.21 0.60 -12.26
CA ARG A 46 -13.38 1.75 -11.34
C ARG A 46 -13.99 1.31 -10.02
N ARG A 47 -15.10 0.59 -10.06
CA ARG A 47 -15.77 0.05 -8.87
C ARG A 47 -14.87 -0.84 -8.06
N HIS A 48 -14.15 -1.73 -8.73
CA HIS A 48 -13.17 -2.62 -8.10
C HIS A 48 -12.05 -1.82 -7.42
N ALA A 49 -11.44 -0.83 -8.10
CA ALA A 49 -10.41 0.03 -7.54
C ALA A 49 -10.87 0.76 -6.26
N VAL A 50 -12.12 1.25 -6.26
CA VAL A 50 -12.72 1.93 -5.10
C VAL A 50 -13.03 0.93 -3.98
N ALA A 51 -13.71 -0.17 -4.28
CA ALA A 51 -14.18 -1.14 -3.30
C ALA A 51 -13.03 -1.83 -2.55
N ARG A 52 -11.89 -2.08 -3.23
CA ARG A 52 -10.71 -2.72 -2.62
C ARG A 52 -10.18 -1.97 -1.42
N THR A 53 -10.10 -0.66 -1.52
CA THR A 53 -9.40 0.17 -0.54
C THR A 53 -10.33 1.05 0.29
N LEU A 54 -11.52 1.39 -0.22
CA LEU A 54 -12.50 2.28 0.42
C LEU A 54 -13.75 1.53 0.90
N GLY A 55 -13.60 0.29 1.32
CA GLY A 55 -14.67 -0.50 1.95
C GLY A 55 -15.12 0.06 3.31
N PRO A 56 -16.03 -0.61 4.01
CA PRO A 56 -16.52 -0.16 5.31
C PRO A 56 -15.39 0.14 6.30
N PRO A 57 -15.52 1.24 7.08
CA PRO A 57 -14.54 1.59 8.12
C PRO A 57 -14.37 0.46 9.14
N THR A 58 -13.15 0.34 9.68
CA THR A 58 -12.77 -0.70 10.64
C THR A 58 -11.82 -0.13 11.71
N THR A 59 -11.15 -0.98 12.48
CA THR A 59 -10.14 -0.53 13.46
C THR A 59 -8.86 -0.08 12.74
N LEU A 60 -8.08 0.79 13.39
CA LEU A 60 -6.84 1.35 12.83
C LEU A 60 -5.87 0.26 12.33
N LEU A 61 -5.59 -0.75 13.16
CA LEU A 61 -4.69 -1.84 12.79
C LEU A 61 -5.23 -2.65 11.60
N ARG A 62 -6.53 -2.95 11.59
CA ARG A 62 -7.15 -3.67 10.45
C ARG A 62 -7.11 -2.85 9.17
N ALA A 63 -7.31 -1.54 9.26
CA ALA A 63 -7.22 -0.67 8.09
C ALA A 63 -5.79 -0.65 7.52
N ILE A 64 -4.76 -0.52 8.37
CA ILE A 64 -3.36 -0.55 7.95
C ILE A 64 -3.00 -1.92 7.34
N ARG A 65 -3.43 -3.04 7.95
CA ARG A 65 -3.22 -4.38 7.40
C ARG A 65 -3.93 -4.61 6.08
N ARG A 66 -5.15 -4.10 5.92
CA ARG A 66 -5.90 -4.17 4.65
C ARG A 66 -5.19 -3.42 3.53
N LEU A 67 -4.63 -2.26 3.84
CA LEU A 67 -3.86 -1.46 2.89
C LEU A 67 -2.47 -2.05 2.62
N GLY A 68 -1.87 -2.72 3.60
CA GLY A 68 -0.49 -3.19 3.57
C GLY A 68 0.56 -2.08 3.72
N PHE A 69 0.23 -0.87 3.30
CA PHE A 69 1.08 0.32 3.41
C PHE A 69 0.24 1.60 3.40
N VAL A 70 0.61 2.58 4.23
CA VAL A 70 -0.02 3.90 4.30
C VAL A 70 1.07 4.96 4.12
N GLN A 71 1.09 5.63 2.97
CA GLN A 71 2.12 6.64 2.69
C GLN A 71 2.06 7.79 3.68
N ALA A 72 3.23 8.19 4.18
CA ALA A 72 3.43 9.38 4.99
C ALA A 72 3.91 10.55 4.15
N ASP A 73 3.45 11.74 4.48
CA ASP A 73 3.92 13.00 3.90
C ASP A 73 3.95 14.07 5.00
N PRO A 74 5.00 14.92 5.07
CA PRO A 74 5.12 15.93 6.11
C PRO A 74 4.16 17.10 5.94
N ILE A 75 3.63 17.35 4.73
CA ILE A 75 2.72 18.46 4.44
C ILE A 75 1.42 18.28 5.21
N ARG A 76 1.00 19.35 5.88
CA ARG A 76 -0.29 19.43 6.58
C ARG A 76 -1.21 20.38 5.82
N ALA A 77 -2.08 19.83 4.98
CA ALA A 77 -3.04 20.63 4.22
C ALA A 77 -4.39 19.90 4.04
N PRO A 78 -5.29 19.96 5.06
CA PRO A 78 -5.15 20.52 6.42
C PRO A 78 -4.59 19.52 7.44
N ALA A 79 -4.45 18.25 7.09
CA ALA A 79 -3.86 17.19 7.89
C ALA A 79 -2.78 16.45 7.08
N ARG A 80 -1.98 15.59 7.73
CA ARG A 80 -0.96 14.78 7.04
C ARG A 80 -1.61 13.73 6.13
N ALA A 81 -0.89 13.33 5.08
CA ALA A 81 -1.38 12.35 4.11
C ALA A 81 -1.91 11.06 4.76
N GLN A 82 -1.17 10.48 5.72
CA GLN A 82 -1.58 9.26 6.41
C GLN A 82 -2.90 9.42 7.16
N ASP A 83 -3.14 10.59 7.76
CA ASP A 83 -4.39 10.87 8.45
C ASP A 83 -5.55 11.00 7.46
N LEU A 84 -5.33 11.72 6.33
CA LEU A 84 -6.31 11.86 5.26
C LEU A 84 -6.65 10.53 4.58
N ILE A 85 -5.69 9.61 4.48
CA ILE A 85 -5.90 8.25 3.96
C ILE A 85 -6.74 7.43 4.94
N LEU A 86 -6.39 7.47 6.22
CA LEU A 86 -6.99 6.61 7.25
C LEU A 86 -8.40 7.05 7.64
N ARG A 87 -8.76 8.34 7.55
CA ARG A 87 -10.08 8.83 7.92
C ARG A 87 -11.24 8.16 7.18
N HIS A 88 -11.02 7.69 5.96
CA HIS A 88 -12.03 6.98 5.18
C HIS A 88 -12.14 5.48 5.51
N ARG A 89 -11.20 4.94 6.29
CA ARG A 89 -11.00 3.50 6.52
C ARG A 89 -11.10 3.08 7.97
N VAL A 90 -11.02 4.05 8.88
CA VAL A 90 -11.07 3.81 10.33
C VAL A 90 -12.28 4.51 10.92
N ALA A 91 -13.06 3.77 11.70
CA ALA A 91 -14.19 4.31 12.41
C ALA A 91 -13.74 5.39 13.42
N GLU A 92 -14.47 6.50 13.48
CA GLU A 92 -14.25 7.63 14.42
C GLU A 92 -12.81 8.15 14.44
N TYR A 93 -12.10 8.08 13.28
CA TYR A 93 -10.71 8.49 13.16
C TYR A 93 -10.56 10.01 13.27
N ARG A 94 -9.60 10.44 14.08
CA ARG A 94 -9.22 11.85 14.20
C ARG A 94 -7.76 12.05 13.76
N ALA A 95 -7.47 13.22 13.21
CA ALA A 95 -6.11 13.55 12.78
C ALA A 95 -5.12 13.42 13.95
N GLY A 96 -4.03 12.69 13.72
CA GLY A 96 -3.03 12.35 14.72
C GLY A 96 -3.29 11.05 15.50
N ASP A 97 -4.41 10.34 15.28
CA ASP A 97 -4.68 9.06 15.96
C ASP A 97 -3.60 8.02 15.69
N LEU A 98 -3.11 7.94 14.45
CA LEU A 98 -2.02 7.02 14.14
C LEU A 98 -0.78 7.33 14.97
N GLU A 99 -0.35 8.60 15.01
CA GLU A 99 0.86 9.01 15.74
C GLU A 99 0.74 8.75 17.26
N ARG A 100 -0.43 8.99 17.84
CA ARG A 100 -0.70 8.71 19.26
C ARG A 100 -0.70 7.21 19.61
N ARG A 101 -1.23 6.38 18.71
CA ARG A 101 -1.36 4.93 18.94
C ARG A 101 -0.15 4.13 18.45
N TYR A 102 0.67 4.72 17.58
CA TYR A 102 1.80 4.09 16.90
C TYR A 102 2.71 3.28 17.84
N PRO A 103 3.15 3.78 19.02
CA PRO A 103 4.06 3.02 19.89
C PRO A 103 3.52 1.68 20.37
N ARG A 104 2.17 1.50 20.36
CA ARG A 104 1.49 0.29 20.82
C ARG A 104 1.02 -0.62 19.70
N LEU A 105 1.23 -0.23 18.43
CA LEU A 105 0.79 -1.00 17.27
C LEU A 105 1.94 -1.84 16.72
N PRO A 106 1.66 -3.05 16.19
CA PRO A 106 2.62 -3.83 15.43
C PRO A 106 2.79 -3.25 14.00
N VAL A 107 3.13 -1.96 13.96
CA VAL A 107 3.31 -1.15 12.75
C VAL A 107 4.65 -0.43 12.87
N GLU A 108 5.35 -0.25 11.76
CA GLU A 108 6.57 0.53 11.71
C GLU A 108 6.53 1.55 10.56
N GLU A 109 7.30 2.63 10.73
CA GLU A 109 7.57 3.57 9.65
C GLU A 109 8.77 3.07 8.85
N ASP A 110 8.62 2.90 7.55
CA ASP A 110 9.74 2.52 6.68
C ASP A 110 9.44 2.83 5.20
N ALA A 111 10.42 2.59 4.32
CA ALA A 111 10.26 2.70 2.87
C ALA A 111 9.74 1.38 2.29
N LEU A 112 8.66 1.45 1.51
CA LEU A 112 8.18 0.37 0.62
C LEU A 112 8.23 0.87 -0.83
N VAL A 113 7.16 1.43 -1.35
CA VAL A 113 7.14 2.16 -2.63
C VAL A 113 7.49 3.63 -2.43
N ASN A 114 7.32 4.13 -1.23
CA ASN A 114 7.69 5.42 -0.70
C ASN A 114 7.85 5.29 0.83
N TYR A 115 8.06 6.38 1.55
CA TYR A 115 8.10 6.37 3.01
C TYR A 115 6.69 6.35 3.59
N GLY A 116 6.43 5.51 4.60
CA GLY A 116 5.11 5.40 5.23
C GLY A 116 5.04 4.39 6.36
N PHE A 117 3.82 4.00 6.69
CA PHE A 117 3.51 3.06 7.77
C PHE A 117 3.08 1.72 7.19
N LEU A 118 3.64 0.64 7.69
CA LEU A 118 3.31 -0.71 7.26
C LEU A 118 3.30 -1.69 8.44
N PRO A 119 2.52 -2.78 8.35
CA PRO A 119 2.56 -3.85 9.33
C PRO A 119 3.97 -4.39 9.52
N ARG A 120 4.34 -4.71 10.77
CA ARG A 120 5.68 -5.19 11.09
C ARG A 120 6.04 -6.48 10.36
N GLU A 121 5.05 -7.33 10.11
CA GLU A 121 5.20 -8.56 9.33
C GLU A 121 5.72 -8.35 7.91
N HIS A 122 5.44 -7.18 7.29
CA HIS A 122 5.93 -6.87 5.94
C HIS A 122 7.39 -6.45 5.91
N LEU A 123 7.95 -6.03 7.04
CA LEU A 123 9.37 -5.65 7.12
C LEU A 123 10.30 -6.85 6.90
N ALA A 124 9.87 -8.05 7.28
CA ALA A 124 10.62 -9.28 7.02
C ALA A 124 10.84 -9.55 5.52
N LEU A 125 10.02 -8.94 4.64
CA LEU A 125 10.22 -9.06 3.19
C LEU A 125 11.38 -8.17 2.68
N MET A 126 11.74 -7.12 3.41
CA MET A 126 12.69 -6.10 2.99
C MET A 126 13.99 -6.07 3.80
N HIS A 127 13.96 -6.49 5.07
CA HIS A 127 15.11 -6.44 5.96
C HIS A 127 15.75 -7.82 6.17
N PRO A 128 17.09 -7.89 6.35
CA PRO A 128 18.03 -6.77 6.31
C PRO A 128 18.14 -6.17 4.91
N ARG A 129 18.20 -4.84 4.83
CA ARG A 129 18.31 -4.13 3.57
C ARG A 129 19.78 -3.82 3.27
N GLU A 130 20.21 -4.16 2.07
CA GLU A 130 21.49 -3.75 1.54
C GLU A 130 21.30 -2.49 0.68
N PRO A 131 21.81 -1.31 1.13
CA PRO A 131 21.68 -0.08 0.37
C PRO A 131 22.49 -0.11 -0.92
N ARG A 132 22.01 0.58 -1.95
CA ARG A 132 22.74 0.72 -3.22
C ARG A 132 24.11 1.40 -3.06
N ARG A 133 24.24 2.28 -2.07
CA ARG A 133 25.49 2.99 -1.76
C ARG A 133 26.01 2.52 -0.41
N ALA A 134 27.18 1.90 -0.42
CA ALA A 134 27.89 1.56 0.82
C ALA A 134 28.39 2.82 1.52
N TRP A 135 28.44 2.77 2.85
CA TRP A 135 29.16 3.78 3.63
C TRP A 135 30.68 3.58 3.51
N ASP A 136 31.44 4.68 3.50
CA ASP A 136 32.88 4.62 3.70
C ASP A 136 33.24 4.17 5.12
N ALA A 137 34.53 3.94 5.38
CA ALA A 137 34.99 3.42 6.66
C ALA A 137 34.65 4.37 7.82
N ALA A 138 34.90 5.67 7.65
CA ALA A 138 34.63 6.67 8.68
C ALA A 138 33.13 6.82 9.00
N THR A 139 32.25 6.72 7.97
CA THR A 139 30.79 6.76 8.18
C THR A 139 30.32 5.49 8.89
N ARG A 140 30.89 4.33 8.57
CA ARG A 140 30.57 3.07 9.26
C ARG A 140 30.95 3.09 10.74
N GLU A 141 32.10 3.60 11.06
CA GLU A 141 32.61 3.76 12.44
C GLU A 141 31.65 4.65 13.24
N ARG A 142 31.38 5.87 12.77
CA ARG A 142 30.44 6.79 13.42
C ARG A 142 29.03 6.21 13.55
N ALA A 143 28.56 5.46 12.55
CA ALA A 143 27.26 4.80 12.61
C ALA A 143 27.24 3.67 13.67
N ALA A 144 28.34 2.93 13.83
CA ALA A 144 28.49 1.92 14.88
C ALA A 144 28.46 2.55 16.29
N GLU A 145 29.14 3.67 16.49
CA GLU A 145 29.10 4.43 17.74
C GLU A 145 27.70 4.95 18.07
N VAL A 146 27.00 5.54 17.08
CA VAL A 146 25.62 5.99 17.27
C VAL A 146 24.69 4.81 17.58
N LEU A 147 24.86 3.66 16.92
CA LEU A 147 24.07 2.46 17.19
C LEU A 147 24.31 1.92 18.61
N ALA A 148 25.57 1.88 19.06
CA ALA A 148 25.93 1.49 20.43
C ALA A 148 25.28 2.40 21.45
N PHE A 149 25.35 3.72 21.25
CA PHE A 149 24.68 4.71 22.09
C PHE A 149 23.16 4.47 22.18
N VAL A 150 22.51 4.25 21.03
CA VAL A 150 21.05 4.00 21.01
C VAL A 150 20.70 2.66 21.68
N ARG A 151 21.56 1.64 21.58
CA ARG A 151 21.38 0.35 22.28
C ARG A 151 21.43 0.49 23.78
N GLU A 152 22.43 1.22 24.27
CA GLU A 152 22.63 1.42 25.71
C GLU A 152 21.54 2.32 26.31
N ARG A 153 21.21 3.42 25.64
CA ARG A 153 20.31 4.44 26.17
C ARG A 153 18.83 4.11 25.96
N GLY A 154 18.49 3.28 24.99
CA GLY A 154 17.13 3.05 24.53
C GLY A 154 16.62 4.14 23.56
N PRO A 155 15.30 4.42 23.53
CA PRO A 155 14.72 5.37 22.57
C PRO A 155 15.38 6.76 22.66
N SER A 156 16.07 7.18 21.60
CA SER A 156 16.90 8.39 21.53
C SER A 156 16.38 9.40 20.52
N HIS A 157 16.25 10.65 20.94
CA HIS A 157 15.92 11.76 20.06
C HIS A 157 17.17 12.24 19.30
N PRO A 158 17.10 12.63 18.01
CA PRO A 158 18.28 13.10 17.24
C PRO A 158 19.07 14.21 17.92
N ARG A 159 18.42 15.12 18.67
CA ARG A 159 19.11 16.17 19.44
C ARG A 159 19.96 15.62 20.60
N GLU A 160 19.59 14.48 21.17
CA GLU A 160 20.40 13.83 22.23
C GLU A 160 21.65 13.24 21.62
N VAL A 161 21.54 12.59 20.46
CA VAL A 161 22.66 12.04 19.70
C VAL A 161 23.59 13.18 19.23
N ASP A 162 23.03 14.27 18.70
CA ASP A 162 23.82 15.46 18.32
C ASP A 162 24.59 16.05 19.49
N ARG A 163 23.96 16.15 20.67
CA ARG A 163 24.61 16.69 21.86
C ARG A 163 25.76 15.79 22.35
N HIS A 164 25.62 14.50 22.21
CA HIS A 164 26.61 13.53 22.69
C HIS A 164 27.82 13.47 21.77
N PHE A 165 27.61 13.38 20.44
CA PHE A 165 28.67 13.15 19.47
C PHE A 165 29.22 14.44 18.83
N ALA A 166 28.44 15.51 18.77
CA ALA A 166 28.81 16.79 18.15
C ALA A 166 29.32 16.63 16.70
N HIS A 167 28.76 15.70 15.90
CA HIS A 167 29.21 15.40 14.54
C HIS A 167 29.07 16.58 13.56
N GLY A 168 28.42 17.67 13.95
CA GLY A 168 28.26 18.87 13.14
C GLY A 168 27.19 18.68 12.03
N ARG A 169 27.40 19.40 10.94
CA ARG A 169 26.47 19.40 9.79
C ARG A 169 27.05 18.63 8.61
N ALA A 170 26.18 17.96 7.88
CA ALA A 170 26.53 17.27 6.65
C ALA A 170 25.55 17.65 5.53
N ARG A 171 25.97 17.51 4.27
CA ARG A 171 25.08 17.71 3.10
C ARG A 171 23.99 16.65 3.08
N THR A 172 22.77 17.06 2.81
CA THR A 172 21.65 16.15 2.58
C THR A 172 21.58 15.74 1.11
N ASP A 173 20.98 14.58 0.81
CA ASP A 173 20.74 14.11 -0.57
C ASP A 173 19.88 15.09 -1.39
N TRP A 174 19.15 15.99 -0.73
CA TRP A 174 18.30 17.01 -1.35
C TRP A 174 19.02 18.36 -1.58
N GLY A 175 20.35 18.41 -1.42
CA GLY A 175 21.17 19.59 -1.69
C GLY A 175 21.21 20.60 -0.54
N GLY A 176 20.55 20.33 0.59
CA GLY A 176 20.62 21.14 1.81
C GLY A 176 21.73 20.70 2.76
N SER A 177 21.77 21.32 3.95
CA SER A 177 22.64 20.94 5.07
C SER A 177 21.79 20.59 6.30
N GLY A 178 22.04 19.42 6.88
CA GLY A 178 21.34 18.90 8.07
C GLY A 178 22.32 18.43 9.14
N SER A 179 21.80 17.98 10.30
CA SER A 179 22.60 17.33 11.32
C SER A 179 23.20 16.02 10.78
N ALA A 180 24.51 15.83 10.98
CA ALA A 180 25.18 14.59 10.60
C ALA A 180 24.68 13.40 11.42
N SER A 181 24.39 13.58 12.71
CA SER A 181 23.81 12.54 13.56
C SER A 181 22.41 12.11 13.09
N THR A 182 21.57 13.06 12.63
CA THR A 182 20.27 12.73 12.05
C THR A 182 20.43 11.89 10.78
N GLN A 183 21.39 12.20 9.92
CA GLN A 183 21.66 11.41 8.72
C GLN A 183 22.16 10.00 9.05
N LEU A 184 22.99 9.85 10.08
CA LEU A 184 23.43 8.53 10.58
C LEU A 184 22.24 7.71 11.11
N LEU A 185 21.35 8.32 11.90
CA LEU A 185 20.13 7.67 12.39
C LEU A 185 19.20 7.26 11.25
N ASP A 186 18.98 8.14 10.26
CA ASP A 186 18.20 7.81 9.06
C ASP A 186 18.84 6.68 8.26
N GLY A 187 20.17 6.68 8.15
CA GLY A 187 20.92 5.61 7.48
C GLY A 187 20.90 4.27 8.23
N LEU A 188 20.95 4.28 9.55
CA LEU A 188 20.76 3.09 10.40
C LEU A 188 19.32 2.56 10.30
N HIS A 189 18.34 3.47 10.30
CA HIS A 189 16.95 3.12 10.12
C HIS A 189 16.70 2.47 8.74
N TYR A 190 17.23 3.06 7.67
CA TYR A 190 17.10 2.48 6.33
C TYR A 190 17.71 1.06 6.25
N ARG A 191 18.76 0.77 7.01
CA ARG A 191 19.37 -0.57 7.10
C ARG A 191 18.64 -1.53 8.05
N GLY A 192 17.63 -1.04 8.79
CA GLY A 192 16.87 -1.83 9.74
C GLY A 192 17.58 -2.11 11.07
N LEU A 193 18.62 -1.33 11.41
CA LEU A 193 19.36 -1.45 12.66
C LEU A 193 18.73 -0.67 13.81
N VAL A 194 17.97 0.37 13.47
CA VAL A 194 17.09 1.08 14.38
C VAL A 194 15.70 1.19 13.76
N ARG A 195 14.67 1.39 14.59
CA ARG A 195 13.30 1.69 14.16
C ARG A 195 12.82 3.00 14.76
N VAL A 196 11.78 3.59 14.23
CA VAL A 196 11.09 4.72 14.86
C VAL A 196 10.27 4.16 16.02
N ALA A 197 10.61 4.53 17.25
CA ALA A 197 9.87 4.14 18.47
C ALA A 197 8.59 4.97 18.61
N ARG A 198 8.71 6.28 18.39
CA ARG A 198 7.63 7.27 18.44
C ARG A 198 8.03 8.56 17.71
N ARG A 199 7.11 9.50 17.65
CA ARG A 199 7.42 10.87 17.24
C ARG A 199 7.18 11.86 18.38
N ASP A 200 8.16 12.73 18.59
CA ASP A 200 8.04 13.84 19.52
C ASP A 200 7.83 15.13 18.71
N ARG A 201 6.64 15.71 18.77
CA ARG A 201 6.26 16.91 17.96
C ARG A 201 6.60 16.77 16.47
N GLY A 202 6.44 15.54 15.95
CA GLY A 202 6.69 15.20 14.55
C GLY A 202 8.13 14.78 14.24
N VAL A 203 9.09 14.91 15.17
CA VAL A 203 10.46 14.41 15.04
C VAL A 203 10.50 12.93 15.41
N ARG A 204 11.18 12.11 14.62
CA ARG A 204 11.37 10.69 14.88
C ARG A 204 12.29 10.48 16.08
N VAL A 205 11.90 9.62 17.00
CA VAL A 205 12.72 9.09 18.10
C VAL A 205 13.06 7.65 17.72
N TYR A 206 14.34 7.31 17.75
CA TYR A 206 14.83 6.02 17.26
C TYR A 206 15.20 5.09 18.42
N GLU A 207 14.93 3.81 18.25
CA GLU A 207 15.43 2.77 19.14
C GLU A 207 16.10 1.65 18.35
N ALA A 208 17.07 0.99 18.94
CA ALA A 208 17.74 -0.14 18.33
C ALA A 208 16.78 -1.34 18.22
N VAL A 209 16.92 -2.11 17.16
CA VAL A 209 16.11 -3.30 16.92
C VAL A 209 17.00 -4.43 16.40
N GLU A 210 16.78 -5.63 16.92
CA GLU A 210 17.32 -6.84 16.34
C GLU A 210 16.30 -7.43 15.36
N ARG A 211 16.74 -7.71 14.14
CA ARG A 211 15.91 -8.32 13.13
C ARG A 211 16.40 -9.75 12.87
N PRO A 212 15.47 -10.69 12.63
CA PRO A 212 15.85 -12.05 12.32
C PRO A 212 16.73 -12.09 11.06
N VAL A 213 17.73 -12.94 11.08
CA VAL A 213 18.50 -13.26 9.87
C VAL A 213 17.59 -14.03 8.93
N LEU A 214 17.39 -13.50 7.74
CA LEU A 214 16.56 -14.16 6.72
C LEU A 214 17.41 -15.04 5.83
N ALA A 215 16.80 -16.14 5.35
CA ALA A 215 17.37 -16.95 4.30
C ALA A 215 17.73 -16.09 3.07
N ASN A 216 18.94 -16.23 2.55
CA ASN A 216 19.46 -15.40 1.48
C ASN A 216 19.76 -16.17 0.19
N GLU A 217 19.39 -17.46 0.15
CA GLU A 217 19.49 -18.30 -1.03
C GLU A 217 18.60 -17.75 -2.16
N PRO A 218 18.95 -17.97 -3.42
CA PRO A 218 18.21 -17.43 -4.57
C PRO A 218 16.70 -17.69 -4.53
N ALA A 219 16.28 -18.89 -4.10
CA ALA A 219 14.87 -19.25 -3.97
C ALA A 219 14.15 -18.41 -2.91
N ALA A 220 14.75 -18.19 -1.74
CA ALA A 220 14.18 -17.38 -0.67
C ALA A 220 14.09 -15.90 -1.06
N ARG A 221 15.09 -15.38 -1.77
CA ARG A 221 15.08 -14.02 -2.30
C ARG A 221 13.95 -13.82 -3.32
N LEU A 222 13.80 -14.79 -4.24
CA LEU A 222 12.73 -14.77 -5.24
C LEU A 222 11.34 -14.84 -4.59
N ALA A 223 11.17 -15.69 -3.57
CA ALA A 223 9.92 -15.79 -2.81
C ALA A 223 9.56 -14.45 -2.13
N ARG A 224 10.53 -13.76 -1.50
CA ARG A 224 10.32 -12.43 -0.90
C ARG A 224 9.93 -11.38 -1.96
N ALA A 225 10.59 -11.41 -3.11
CA ALA A 225 10.25 -10.52 -4.23
C ALA A 225 8.82 -10.77 -4.73
N GLY A 226 8.38 -12.01 -4.84
CA GLY A 226 7.02 -12.39 -5.17
C GLY A 226 6.00 -11.85 -4.16
N ALA A 227 6.28 -12.05 -2.87
CA ALA A 227 5.42 -11.54 -1.78
C ALA A 227 5.31 -10.00 -1.76
N LEU A 228 6.39 -9.28 -2.08
CA LEU A 228 6.36 -7.82 -2.23
C LEU A 228 5.49 -7.37 -3.41
N ILE A 229 5.53 -8.08 -4.53
CA ILE A 229 4.68 -7.81 -5.69
C ILE A 229 3.21 -8.08 -5.35
N GLU A 230 2.92 -9.20 -4.69
CA GLU A 230 1.56 -9.53 -4.22
C GLU A 230 1.02 -8.45 -3.29
N LEU A 231 1.81 -8.01 -2.30
CA LEU A 231 1.45 -6.93 -1.38
C LEU A 231 1.09 -5.65 -2.15
N ALA A 232 1.88 -5.27 -3.14
CA ALA A 232 1.63 -4.09 -3.96
C ALA A 232 0.39 -4.24 -4.85
N LEU A 233 0.18 -5.41 -5.45
CA LEU A 233 -1.02 -5.72 -6.22
C LEU A 233 -2.27 -5.63 -5.35
N ARG A 234 -2.25 -6.20 -4.15
CA ARG A 234 -3.36 -6.12 -3.19
C ARG A 234 -3.71 -4.68 -2.82
N GLN A 235 -2.77 -3.77 -2.82
CA GLN A 235 -3.03 -2.35 -2.50
C GLN A 235 -3.52 -1.56 -3.71
N TYR A 236 -2.92 -1.76 -4.88
CA TYR A 236 -3.07 -0.83 -6.01
C TYR A 236 -3.83 -1.39 -7.22
N ALA A 237 -4.18 -2.67 -7.27
CA ALA A 237 -4.97 -3.22 -8.39
C ALA A 237 -6.37 -2.55 -8.50
N PRO A 238 -7.00 -2.56 -9.68
CA PRO A 238 -6.47 -3.02 -10.95
C PRO A 238 -5.43 -2.04 -11.50
N LEU A 239 -4.41 -2.55 -12.19
CA LEU A 239 -3.26 -1.77 -12.68
C LEU A 239 -3.11 -1.91 -14.19
N PRO A 240 -2.99 -0.82 -14.96
CA PRO A 240 -2.54 -0.92 -16.33
C PRO A 240 -1.09 -1.42 -16.37
N ALA A 241 -0.70 -2.07 -17.47
CA ALA A 241 0.62 -2.70 -17.62
C ALA A 241 1.79 -1.74 -17.32
N SER A 242 1.66 -0.47 -17.70
CA SER A 242 2.67 0.57 -17.42
C SER A 242 2.79 0.88 -15.93
N SER A 243 1.66 0.91 -15.21
CA SER A 243 1.61 1.13 -13.76
C SER A 243 2.13 -0.06 -12.99
N LEU A 244 1.84 -1.29 -13.43
CA LEU A 244 2.37 -2.51 -12.81
C LEU A 244 3.91 -2.52 -12.86
N GLY A 245 4.51 -2.27 -14.02
CA GLY A 245 5.97 -2.19 -14.17
C GLY A 245 6.58 -1.03 -13.37
N TYR A 246 5.90 0.12 -13.30
CA TYR A 246 6.32 1.26 -12.49
C TYR A 246 6.31 0.93 -11.00
N LEU A 247 5.23 0.33 -10.50
CA LEU A 247 5.06 -0.04 -9.10
C LEU A 247 6.15 -1.02 -8.64
N VAL A 248 6.43 -2.06 -9.44
CA VAL A 248 7.50 -3.02 -9.12
C VAL A 248 8.88 -2.34 -9.08
N ARG A 249 9.14 -1.38 -9.97
CA ARG A 249 10.37 -0.58 -9.89
C ARG A 249 10.42 0.26 -8.61
N MET A 250 9.29 0.81 -8.14
CA MET A 250 9.22 1.56 -6.89
C MET A 250 9.47 0.68 -5.66
N LEU A 251 9.11 -0.61 -5.67
CA LEU A 251 9.47 -1.57 -4.61
C LEU A 251 11.00 -1.68 -4.41
N GLY A 252 11.78 -1.41 -5.45
CA GLY A 252 13.24 -1.31 -5.36
C GLY A 252 13.76 -0.18 -4.46
N HIS A 253 12.92 0.74 -3.95
CA HIS A 253 13.29 1.69 -2.89
C HIS A 253 13.25 1.02 -1.52
N GLY A 254 12.24 0.18 -1.28
CA GLY A 254 12.11 -0.60 -0.05
C GLY A 254 13.05 -1.80 0.00
N ALA A 255 13.34 -2.43 -1.14
CA ALA A 255 14.18 -3.63 -1.23
C ALA A 255 15.17 -3.57 -2.41
N PRO A 256 16.17 -2.64 -2.37
CA PRO A 256 17.10 -2.45 -3.49
C PRO A 256 17.95 -3.68 -3.79
N HIS A 257 18.23 -4.50 -2.79
CA HIS A 257 18.98 -5.75 -2.89
C HIS A 257 18.17 -6.89 -3.57
N LEU A 258 16.86 -6.71 -3.80
CA LEU A 258 15.98 -7.65 -4.50
C LEU A 258 15.58 -7.15 -5.90
N ALA A 259 16.27 -6.14 -6.46
CA ALA A 259 15.83 -5.51 -7.71
C ALA A 259 15.80 -6.49 -8.91
N SER A 260 16.75 -7.42 -8.99
CA SER A 260 16.79 -8.48 -10.01
C SER A 260 15.67 -9.50 -9.81
N GLU A 261 15.47 -9.93 -8.58
CA GLU A 261 14.42 -10.88 -8.20
C GLU A 261 13.03 -10.30 -8.41
N LEU A 262 12.81 -9.03 -8.13
CA LEU A 262 11.57 -8.33 -8.44
C LEU A 262 11.24 -8.35 -9.93
N ALA A 263 12.25 -8.17 -10.80
CA ALA A 263 12.05 -8.24 -12.24
C ALA A 263 11.73 -9.68 -12.72
N ILE A 264 12.38 -10.69 -12.13
CA ILE A 264 12.11 -12.11 -12.42
C ILE A 264 10.71 -12.49 -11.92
N ALA A 265 10.39 -12.16 -10.68
CA ALA A 265 9.10 -12.47 -10.06
C ALA A 265 7.93 -11.81 -10.82
N LEU A 266 8.08 -10.57 -11.29
CA LEU A 266 7.05 -9.91 -12.11
C LEU A 266 6.80 -10.67 -13.42
N ARG A 267 7.86 -11.11 -14.10
CA ARG A 267 7.70 -11.88 -15.34
C ARG A 267 6.97 -13.22 -15.11
N ALA A 268 7.29 -13.88 -14.00
CA ALA A 268 6.64 -15.14 -13.63
C ALA A 268 5.18 -14.91 -13.19
N ALA A 269 4.89 -13.88 -12.40
CA ALA A 269 3.56 -13.61 -11.89
C ALA A 269 2.57 -13.12 -12.97
N ARG A 270 3.03 -12.37 -13.98
CA ARG A 270 2.16 -11.71 -14.95
C ARG A 270 1.17 -12.64 -15.69
N PRO A 271 1.54 -13.84 -16.17
CA PRO A 271 0.60 -14.78 -16.80
C PRO A 271 -0.49 -15.29 -15.87
N GLU A 272 -0.19 -15.34 -14.56
CA GLU A 272 -1.08 -15.86 -13.50
C GLU A 272 -2.06 -14.80 -12.96
N LEU A 273 -1.96 -13.55 -13.42
CA LEU A 273 -2.86 -12.48 -13.01
C LEU A 273 -4.14 -12.48 -13.83
N GLY A 274 -5.25 -12.14 -13.17
CA GLY A 274 -6.47 -11.76 -13.87
C GLY A 274 -6.19 -10.55 -14.76
N GLN A 275 -6.66 -10.59 -16.01
CA GLN A 275 -6.38 -9.51 -16.96
C GLN A 275 -7.51 -9.28 -17.95
N VAL A 276 -7.57 -8.05 -18.49
CA VAL A 276 -8.44 -7.64 -19.60
C VAL A 276 -7.76 -6.52 -20.39
N THR A 277 -7.97 -6.52 -21.70
CA THR A 277 -7.54 -5.39 -22.55
C THR A 277 -8.77 -4.56 -22.93
N LEU A 278 -8.75 -3.28 -22.55
CA LEU A 278 -9.79 -2.29 -22.86
C LEU A 278 -9.11 -1.10 -23.55
N ASP A 279 -9.62 -0.71 -24.70
CA ASP A 279 -9.11 0.44 -25.49
C ASP A 279 -7.57 0.41 -25.67
N GLY A 280 -7.01 -0.78 -25.95
CA GLY A 280 -5.57 -0.98 -26.13
C GLY A 280 -4.75 -1.01 -24.83
N VAL A 281 -5.36 -0.84 -23.65
CA VAL A 281 -4.71 -0.90 -22.35
C VAL A 281 -5.00 -2.24 -21.67
N THR A 282 -3.94 -3.01 -21.38
CA THR A 282 -4.07 -4.24 -20.61
C THR A 282 -4.00 -3.94 -19.12
N TRP A 283 -5.03 -4.39 -18.39
CA TRP A 283 -5.20 -4.24 -16.95
C TRP A 283 -4.94 -5.56 -16.23
N TYR A 284 -4.35 -5.49 -15.03
CA TYR A 284 -4.00 -6.63 -14.19
C TYR A 284 -4.56 -6.50 -12.78
N TRP A 285 -4.98 -7.63 -12.18
CA TRP A 285 -5.41 -7.75 -10.79
C TRP A 285 -5.11 -9.17 -10.27
N PRO A 286 -5.15 -9.43 -8.94
CA PRO A 286 -5.04 -10.80 -8.40
C PRO A 286 -6.10 -11.73 -9.00
N ASP A 287 -5.70 -12.92 -9.46
CA ASP A 287 -6.61 -13.82 -10.23
C ASP A 287 -7.83 -14.29 -9.43
N GLU A 288 -7.70 -14.41 -8.11
CA GLU A 288 -8.81 -14.75 -7.21
C GLU A 288 -9.91 -13.69 -7.16
N GLU A 289 -9.66 -12.49 -7.66
CA GLU A 289 -10.61 -11.38 -7.64
C GLU A 289 -11.47 -11.33 -8.91
N ARG A 290 -12.65 -10.74 -8.77
CA ARG A 290 -13.62 -10.57 -9.86
C ARG A 290 -14.06 -9.11 -9.92
N PRO A 291 -13.47 -8.27 -10.79
CA PRO A 291 -13.81 -6.84 -10.90
C PRO A 291 -15.29 -6.56 -11.13
N SER A 292 -15.98 -7.42 -11.89
CA SER A 292 -17.42 -7.31 -12.19
C SER A 292 -18.35 -7.83 -11.08
N ALA A 293 -17.82 -8.17 -9.89
CA ALA A 293 -18.63 -8.71 -8.80
C ALA A 293 -19.61 -7.65 -8.24
N ALA A 294 -20.87 -8.05 -7.99
CA ALA A 294 -21.91 -7.16 -7.47
C ALA A 294 -21.56 -6.50 -6.12
N ARG A 295 -20.70 -7.15 -5.29
CA ARG A 295 -20.20 -6.57 -4.03
C ARG A 295 -19.39 -5.27 -4.22
N HIS A 296 -18.98 -4.95 -5.44
CA HIS A 296 -18.28 -3.71 -5.76
C HIS A 296 -19.24 -2.57 -6.14
N ALA A 297 -20.54 -2.75 -5.93
CA ALA A 297 -21.53 -1.69 -6.14
C ALA A 297 -21.09 -0.39 -5.41
N PRO A 298 -21.13 0.75 -6.08
CA PRO A 298 -20.70 2.00 -5.48
C PRO A 298 -21.64 2.42 -4.35
N SER A 299 -21.07 2.96 -3.28
CA SER A 299 -21.85 3.56 -2.19
C SER A 299 -22.18 5.01 -2.50
N ASP A 300 -23.36 5.48 -2.07
CA ASP A 300 -23.77 6.89 -2.19
C ASP A 300 -23.02 7.77 -1.20
N ARG A 301 -21.69 7.87 -1.40
CA ARG A 301 -20.80 8.68 -0.58
C ARG A 301 -19.92 9.58 -1.43
N VAL A 302 -19.75 10.80 -0.98
CA VAL A 302 -18.67 11.67 -1.41
C VAL A 302 -17.44 11.39 -0.56
N ARG A 303 -16.24 11.46 -1.16
CA ARG A 303 -14.96 11.35 -0.44
C ARG A 303 -13.95 12.36 -0.99
N LEU A 304 -13.33 13.11 -0.10
CA LEU A 304 -12.16 13.95 -0.39
C LEU A 304 -10.90 13.12 -0.18
N LEU A 305 -10.28 12.67 -1.27
CA LEU A 305 -9.16 11.75 -1.23
C LEU A 305 -7.83 12.50 -1.10
N ALA A 306 -6.91 11.95 -0.28
CA ALA A 306 -5.54 12.47 -0.25
C ALA A 306 -4.84 12.29 -1.61
N PRO A 307 -3.90 13.18 -2.00
CA PRO A 307 -3.06 12.97 -3.18
C PRO A 307 -2.30 11.65 -3.16
N PHE A 308 -2.01 11.11 -1.98
CA PHE A 308 -1.27 9.86 -1.77
C PHE A 308 -2.17 8.67 -1.39
N ASP A 309 -3.50 8.84 -1.48
CA ASP A 309 -4.43 7.73 -1.33
C ASP A 309 -4.14 6.66 -2.37
N PRO A 310 -4.20 5.35 -2.05
CA PRO A 310 -3.99 4.27 -3.03
C PRO A 310 -4.85 4.37 -4.29
N VAL A 311 -6.04 4.97 -4.19
CA VAL A 311 -6.90 5.24 -5.36
C VAL A 311 -6.27 6.28 -6.29
N VAL A 312 -5.57 7.27 -5.74
CA VAL A 312 -5.06 8.49 -6.43
C VAL A 312 -3.56 8.41 -6.72
N TRP A 313 -2.77 7.72 -5.90
CA TRP A 313 -1.30 7.76 -5.85
C TRP A 313 -0.62 7.59 -7.21
N ASP A 314 -1.00 6.59 -8.01
CA ASP A 314 -0.51 6.41 -9.37
C ASP A 314 -1.32 7.24 -10.34
N ARG A 315 -0.76 8.37 -10.77
CA ARG A 315 -1.41 9.36 -11.65
C ARG A 315 -1.79 8.79 -13.02
N ARG A 316 -0.98 7.88 -13.57
CA ARG A 316 -1.26 7.24 -14.87
C ARG A 316 -2.46 6.30 -14.78
N ARG A 317 -2.49 5.48 -13.71
CA ARG A 317 -3.63 4.62 -13.42
C ARG A 317 -4.90 5.45 -13.14
N PHE A 318 -4.76 6.52 -12.37
CA PHE A 318 -5.85 7.43 -12.05
C PHE A 318 -6.43 8.08 -13.31
N GLU A 319 -5.58 8.60 -14.19
CA GLU A 319 -5.97 9.17 -15.48
C GLU A 319 -6.62 8.12 -16.38
N ALA A 320 -6.06 6.92 -16.47
CA ALA A 320 -6.62 5.82 -17.26
C ALA A 320 -8.00 5.35 -16.75
N LEU A 321 -8.24 5.41 -15.42
CA LEU A 321 -9.55 5.07 -14.85
C LEU A 321 -10.59 6.18 -15.02
N TRP A 322 -10.23 7.45 -14.85
CA TRP A 322 -11.20 8.55 -14.76
C TRP A 322 -11.07 9.63 -15.84
N GLY A 323 -10.09 9.52 -16.74
CA GLY A 323 -9.88 10.49 -17.83
C GLY A 323 -9.37 11.86 -17.36
N TRP A 324 -8.94 12.00 -16.11
CA TRP A 324 -8.46 13.25 -15.56
C TRP A 324 -6.98 13.22 -15.21
N ALA A 325 -6.18 14.05 -15.90
CA ALA A 325 -4.75 14.24 -15.68
C ALA A 325 -4.49 15.04 -14.39
N TYR A 326 -4.87 14.47 -13.23
CA TYR A 326 -4.66 15.08 -11.93
C TYR A 326 -3.19 15.26 -11.61
N ARG A 327 -2.81 16.44 -11.09
CA ARG A 327 -1.45 16.75 -10.64
C ARG A 327 -1.43 17.24 -9.20
N PHE A 328 -0.44 16.81 -8.46
CA PHE A 328 -0.13 17.31 -7.12
C PHE A 328 0.78 18.53 -7.26
N GLU A 329 0.33 19.70 -6.80
CA GLU A 329 0.95 20.99 -7.11
C GLU A 329 1.63 21.67 -5.91
N ALA A 330 1.85 20.96 -4.79
CA ALA A 330 2.50 21.54 -3.62
C ALA A 330 3.90 22.14 -3.91
N TYR A 331 4.63 21.54 -4.85
CA TYR A 331 5.95 22.00 -5.27
C TYR A 331 5.93 22.93 -6.51
N THR A 332 4.73 23.22 -7.03
CA THR A 332 4.53 24.15 -8.14
C THR A 332 4.45 25.58 -7.59
N PRO A 333 5.16 26.57 -8.19
CA PRO A 333 5.02 27.97 -7.80
C PRO A 333 3.56 28.43 -7.80
N ALA A 334 3.16 29.22 -6.81
CA ALA A 334 1.76 29.57 -6.58
C ALA A 334 1.05 30.12 -7.84
N ALA A 335 1.71 30.98 -8.62
CA ALA A 335 1.18 31.57 -9.84
C ALA A 335 0.94 30.57 -10.98
N ARG A 336 1.49 29.36 -10.89
CA ARG A 336 1.36 28.29 -11.91
C ARG A 336 0.45 27.14 -11.48
N ARG A 337 -0.10 27.19 -10.27
CA ARG A 337 -1.03 26.17 -9.77
C ARG A 337 -2.39 26.33 -10.46
N LYS A 338 -2.92 25.20 -10.94
CA LYS A 338 -4.24 25.14 -11.59
C LYS A 338 -5.32 24.63 -10.62
N LEU A 339 -4.97 23.68 -9.78
CA LEU A 339 -5.89 23.02 -8.86
C LEU A 339 -5.77 23.55 -7.42
N GLY A 340 -4.60 24.11 -7.07
CA GLY A 340 -4.30 24.59 -5.71
C GLY A 340 -3.12 23.86 -5.07
N TYR A 341 -2.74 24.28 -3.87
CA TYR A 341 -1.54 23.76 -3.17
C TYR A 341 -1.63 22.26 -2.89
N TYR A 342 -2.78 21.81 -2.36
CA TYR A 342 -2.99 20.43 -1.94
C TYR A 342 -4.41 19.97 -2.31
N ALA A 343 -4.70 19.99 -3.61
CA ALA A 343 -6.01 19.64 -4.11
C ALA A 343 -6.36 18.16 -3.79
N LEU A 344 -7.50 17.95 -3.15
CA LEU A 344 -8.05 16.66 -2.78
C LEU A 344 -9.04 16.21 -3.85
N PRO A 345 -8.78 15.18 -4.67
CA PRO A 345 -9.77 14.67 -5.61
C PRO A 345 -11.10 14.35 -4.94
N LEU A 346 -12.18 14.80 -5.55
CA LEU A 346 -13.56 14.64 -5.11
C LEU A 346 -14.16 13.41 -5.80
N LEU A 347 -14.29 12.33 -5.05
CA LEU A 347 -14.88 11.07 -5.53
C LEU A 347 -16.36 11.02 -5.11
N TRP A 348 -17.26 10.89 -6.08
CA TRP A 348 -18.68 10.60 -5.90
C TRP A 348 -18.99 9.20 -6.42
N ARG A 349 -19.46 8.30 -5.56
CA ARG A 349 -19.65 6.89 -5.88
C ARG A 349 -18.35 6.25 -6.41
N ASP A 350 -18.29 5.96 -7.71
CA ASP A 350 -17.13 5.42 -8.45
C ASP A 350 -16.57 6.42 -9.48
N ARG A 351 -17.00 7.69 -9.44
CA ARG A 351 -16.59 8.75 -10.38
C ARG A 351 -15.85 9.87 -9.67
N VAL A 352 -14.75 10.30 -10.25
CA VAL A 352 -14.09 11.54 -9.83
C VAL A 352 -14.80 12.70 -10.53
N VAL A 353 -15.35 13.62 -9.76
CA VAL A 353 -16.21 14.70 -10.26
C VAL A 353 -15.57 16.10 -10.12
N GLY A 354 -14.44 16.19 -9.39
CA GLY A 354 -13.77 17.46 -9.13
C GLY A 354 -12.67 17.35 -8.09
N TRP A 355 -12.43 18.43 -7.41
CA TRP A 355 -11.45 18.53 -6.31
C TRP A 355 -11.87 19.54 -5.25
N ALA A 356 -11.23 19.46 -4.10
CA ALA A 356 -11.37 20.46 -3.03
C ALA A 356 -10.01 20.96 -2.57
N ASN A 357 -9.92 22.23 -2.18
CA ASN A 357 -8.84 22.72 -1.34
C ASN A 357 -9.41 22.96 0.06
N ALA A 358 -8.71 22.45 1.07
CA ALA A 358 -9.14 22.51 2.45
C ALA A 358 -8.06 23.19 3.31
N ALA A 359 -8.46 24.11 4.16
CA ALA A 359 -7.59 24.79 5.12
C ALA A 359 -8.30 24.93 6.46
N VAL A 360 -7.53 25.10 7.53
CA VAL A 360 -8.06 25.52 8.83
C VAL A 360 -7.69 26.98 9.02
N THR A 361 -8.70 27.83 9.22
CA THR A 361 -8.49 29.26 9.44
C THR A 361 -7.84 29.53 10.81
N ALA A 362 -7.35 30.75 11.02
CA ALA A 362 -6.80 31.17 12.31
C ALA A 362 -7.83 31.04 13.46
N GLN A 363 -9.12 31.12 13.14
CA GLN A 363 -10.23 30.93 14.08
C GLN A 363 -10.63 29.48 14.31
N GLY A 364 -9.82 28.51 13.79
CA GLY A 364 -10.08 27.08 13.95
C GLY A 364 -11.25 26.54 13.13
N ARG A 365 -11.71 27.25 12.09
CA ARG A 365 -12.81 26.81 11.22
C ARG A 365 -12.26 26.15 9.96
N LEU A 366 -12.98 25.13 9.46
CA LEU A 366 -12.68 24.53 8.15
C LEU A 366 -13.11 25.51 7.05
N ASP A 367 -12.16 25.91 6.22
CA ASP A 367 -12.36 26.59 4.95
C ASP A 367 -12.22 25.57 3.82
N LEU A 368 -13.22 25.49 2.93
CA LEU A 368 -13.28 24.51 1.85
C LEU A 368 -13.73 25.18 0.55
N SER A 369 -12.88 25.13 -0.46
CA SER A 369 -13.23 25.54 -1.82
C SER A 369 -13.31 24.34 -2.75
N LEU A 370 -14.34 24.30 -3.60
CA LEU A 370 -14.61 23.19 -4.52
C LEU A 370 -14.40 23.62 -5.97
N GLY A 371 -13.83 22.73 -6.77
CA GLY A 371 -13.80 22.81 -8.22
C GLY A 371 -14.41 21.56 -8.84
N TYR A 372 -15.05 21.68 -9.97
CA TYR A 372 -15.71 20.57 -10.67
C TYR A 372 -15.14 20.40 -12.07
N LEU A 373 -14.98 19.14 -12.52
CA LEU A 373 -14.42 18.84 -13.84
C LEU A 373 -15.31 19.36 -14.98
N GLU A 374 -16.63 19.35 -14.80
CA GLU A 374 -17.61 19.85 -15.75
C GLU A 374 -18.00 21.32 -15.50
N GLY A 375 -17.24 22.05 -14.66
CA GLY A 375 -17.53 23.44 -14.28
C GLY A 375 -18.74 23.61 -13.37
N ARG A 376 -19.48 22.56 -13.06
CA ARG A 376 -20.65 22.54 -12.18
C ARG A 376 -20.73 21.24 -11.37
N PRO A 377 -21.40 21.26 -10.22
CA PRO A 377 -21.64 20.04 -9.44
C PRO A 377 -22.49 19.02 -10.21
N PRO A 378 -22.38 17.71 -9.90
CA PRO A 378 -23.28 16.69 -10.42
C PRO A 378 -24.75 17.05 -10.18
N GLY A 379 -25.60 16.87 -11.18
CA GLY A 379 -27.06 17.12 -11.07
C GLY A 379 -27.84 16.03 -10.31
N ASP A 380 -27.17 15.05 -9.71
CA ASP A 380 -27.78 14.00 -8.89
C ASP A 380 -28.26 14.58 -7.55
N ALA A 381 -29.53 14.41 -7.21
CA ALA A 381 -30.12 14.93 -5.98
C ALA A 381 -29.48 14.41 -4.68
N GLY A 382 -28.83 13.24 -4.74
CA GLY A 382 -28.10 12.65 -3.63
C GLY A 382 -26.73 13.27 -3.40
N PHE A 383 -26.14 13.92 -4.42
CA PHE A 383 -24.78 14.45 -4.33
C PHE A 383 -24.63 15.53 -3.27
N GLY A 384 -25.54 16.52 -3.25
CA GLY A 384 -25.48 17.64 -2.29
C GLY A 384 -25.48 17.13 -0.84
N ARG A 385 -26.42 16.26 -0.48
CA ARG A 385 -26.50 15.66 0.86
C ARG A 385 -25.24 14.86 1.20
N ALA A 386 -24.73 14.05 0.28
CA ALA A 386 -23.53 13.25 0.51
C ALA A 386 -22.26 14.13 0.63
N LEU A 387 -22.25 15.28 -0.04
CA LEU A 387 -21.17 16.27 0.12
C LEU A 387 -21.22 16.94 1.50
N ASP A 388 -22.41 17.32 1.98
CA ASP A 388 -22.59 17.90 3.32
C ASP A 388 -22.19 16.90 4.41
N GLU A 389 -22.53 15.61 4.25
CA GLU A 389 -22.09 14.53 5.15
C GLU A 389 -20.56 14.39 5.17
N GLU A 390 -19.91 14.48 4.00
CA GLU A 390 -18.45 14.42 3.90
C GLU A 390 -17.78 15.63 4.53
N VAL A 391 -18.32 16.84 4.32
CA VAL A 391 -17.81 18.07 4.94
C VAL A 391 -17.92 18.00 6.46
N GLU A 392 -19.06 17.53 6.98
CA GLU A 392 -19.25 17.36 8.41
C GLU A 392 -18.33 16.27 8.99
N SER A 393 -18.16 15.16 8.28
CA SER A 393 -17.18 14.13 8.64
C SER A 393 -15.75 14.68 8.67
N PHE A 394 -15.43 15.58 7.71
CA PHE A 394 -14.12 16.21 7.63
C PHE A 394 -13.89 17.22 8.77
N ARG A 395 -14.92 17.96 9.20
CA ARG A 395 -14.88 18.82 10.39
C ARG A 395 -14.58 18.01 11.65
N ARG A 396 -15.32 16.92 11.87
CA ARG A 396 -15.11 16.04 13.05
C ARG A 396 -13.72 15.40 13.06
N PHE A 397 -13.15 15.11 11.90
CA PHE A 397 -11.83 14.53 11.76
C PHE A 397 -10.71 15.49 12.18
N LEU A 398 -10.84 16.79 11.90
CA LEU A 398 -9.82 17.78 12.19
C LEU A 398 -9.83 18.20 13.67
N PRO A 399 -8.67 18.52 14.28
CA PRO A 399 -8.58 19.13 15.59
C PRO A 399 -8.93 20.62 15.48
N LEU A 400 -10.19 20.90 15.20
CA LEU A 400 -10.73 22.26 15.18
C LEU A 400 -10.92 22.74 16.62
N GLY A 401 -10.70 24.04 16.90
CA GLY A 401 -11.11 24.66 18.14
C GLY A 401 -12.63 24.53 18.33
N ASP A 402 -13.08 24.44 19.58
CA ASP A 402 -14.51 24.54 19.84
C ASP A 402 -15.03 25.83 19.21
N PRO A 403 -16.18 25.82 18.51
CA PRO A 403 -16.79 27.04 18.05
C PRO A 403 -17.03 27.93 19.28
N VAL A 404 -16.42 29.10 19.30
CA VAL A 404 -16.77 30.13 20.30
C VAL A 404 -18.29 30.26 20.20
N ARG A 405 -18.99 29.84 21.24
CA ARG A 405 -20.43 30.07 21.37
C ARG A 405 -20.59 31.59 21.57
N ASP A 406 -20.96 32.26 20.49
CA ASP A 406 -21.47 33.65 20.57
C ASP A 406 -22.83 33.69 21.29
#